data_713a1aecbc9248526514eaed748478f3
#
_entry.id   713a1aecbc9248526514eaed748478f3
#
_cell.length_a   1.000
_cell.length_b   1.000
_cell.length_c   1.000
_cell.angle_alpha   90.00
_cell.angle_beta   90.00
_cell.angle_gamma   90.00
#
_symmetry.space_group_name_H-M   'P 1'
#
loop_
_entity.id
_entity.type
_entity.pdbx_description
1 polymer ?
#
loop_
_entity_poly.entity_id
_entity_poly.type
_entity_poly.pdbx_seq_one_letter_code
_entity_poly.pdbx_strand_id
1 'polypeptide(L)'
;TTAGNVYWVETLYDATGGVLVEGACGAPGETTVISEQPETLTVTTTAVATVALGEPAHDAAKVTGTVPDGTTLVFEAYRQDSDKATCTPEELVFTSDAQTVMGPGEYVSEDVVFEQVGTYYWVETLHGPDGTVLHHGLCGAPDETTTITPVIVPPGSPELPPGLALTGGGDWLLPVGIGAGVFTLAGLLTLWFGRRLALHRERTSYVREEDQDFHDLMDSTNR
;
A
#
# COMPACT_ATOMS: atom_id res chain seq x y z
N THR A 1 14.96 9.76 23.35
CA THR A 1 16.45 9.83 23.40
C THR A 1 16.91 9.89 21.95
N THR A 2 17.69 10.89 21.58
CA THR A 2 18.21 11.02 20.21
C THR A 2 19.42 10.10 20.06
N ALA A 3 19.51 9.38 18.94
CA ALA A 3 20.69 8.58 18.60
C ALA A 3 21.92 9.47 18.44
N GLY A 4 23.08 8.92 18.75
CA GLY A 4 24.35 9.65 18.66
C GLY A 4 25.42 9.07 19.54
N ASN A 5 26.57 9.73 19.55
CA ASN A 5 27.68 9.37 20.42
C ASN A 5 27.67 10.25 21.69
N VAL A 6 27.80 9.60 22.82
CA VAL A 6 28.03 10.24 24.12
C VAL A 6 29.50 10.01 24.48
N TYR A 7 30.22 11.09 24.72
CA TYR A 7 31.60 11.07 25.12
C TYR A 7 31.67 11.34 26.62
N TRP A 8 32.33 10.45 27.37
CA TRP A 8 32.55 10.60 28.80
C TRP A 8 33.84 11.34 29.04
N VAL A 9 33.84 12.26 30.02
CA VAL A 9 35.01 12.96 30.46
C VAL A 9 35.04 12.86 31.99
N GLU A 10 36.12 12.32 32.54
CA GLU A 10 36.31 12.16 33.95
C GLU A 10 37.28 13.24 34.49
N THR A 11 36.93 13.86 35.59
CA THR A 11 37.80 14.85 36.22
C THR A 11 38.05 14.46 37.68
N LEU A 12 39.30 14.33 38.03
CA LEU A 12 39.73 14.07 39.41
C LEU A 12 40.10 15.39 40.10
N TYR A 13 39.52 15.58 41.25
CA TYR A 13 39.75 16.78 42.10
C TYR A 13 40.52 16.43 43.37
N ASP A 14 41.33 17.36 43.86
CA ASP A 14 41.91 17.30 45.20
C ASP A 14 40.90 17.67 46.30
N ALA A 15 41.28 17.53 47.55
CA ALA A 15 40.43 17.83 48.72
C ALA A 15 40.04 19.33 48.84
N THR A 16 40.70 20.23 48.12
CA THR A 16 40.43 21.65 48.06
C THR A 16 39.62 22.09 46.85
N GLY A 17 39.28 21.13 45.94
CA GLY A 17 38.55 21.40 44.73
C GLY A 17 39.43 21.75 43.50
N GLY A 18 40.74 21.61 43.63
CA GLY A 18 41.67 21.77 42.52
C GLY A 18 41.65 20.57 41.59
N VAL A 19 41.65 20.80 40.27
CA VAL A 19 41.70 19.73 39.28
C VAL A 19 43.07 19.07 39.29
N LEU A 20 43.14 17.78 39.56
CA LEU A 20 44.36 16.95 39.50
C LEU A 20 44.57 16.34 38.13
N VAL A 21 43.50 15.81 37.52
CA VAL A 21 43.52 15.20 36.21
C VAL A 21 42.18 15.46 35.52
N GLU A 22 42.21 15.77 34.25
CA GLU A 22 41.02 15.89 33.39
C GLU A 22 41.20 14.98 32.18
N GLY A 23 40.23 14.13 31.93
CA GLY A 23 40.17 13.25 30.77
C GLY A 23 39.96 14.03 29.47
N ALA A 24 40.49 13.51 28.37
CA ALA A 24 40.24 14.11 27.06
C ALA A 24 38.90 13.65 26.49
N CYS A 25 38.07 14.58 26.02
CA CYS A 25 36.83 14.25 25.32
C CYS A 25 37.16 13.40 24.08
N GLY A 26 36.49 12.25 23.95
CA GLY A 26 36.70 11.31 22.86
C GLY A 26 37.91 10.39 23.02
N ALA A 27 38.42 10.24 24.24
CA ALA A 27 39.48 9.30 24.56
C ALA A 27 39.04 7.85 24.20
N PRO A 28 39.97 6.96 23.83
CA PRO A 28 39.65 5.57 23.55
C PRO A 28 38.98 4.90 24.75
N GLY A 29 37.84 4.23 24.53
CA GLY A 29 37.04 3.57 25.56
C GLY A 29 36.01 4.46 26.25
N GLU A 30 36.03 5.77 26.04
CA GLU A 30 35.14 6.76 26.69
C GLU A 30 33.96 7.19 25.82
N THR A 31 33.56 6.33 24.88
CA THR A 31 32.43 6.59 23.95
C THR A 31 31.31 5.57 24.15
N THR A 32 30.11 6.07 24.42
CA THR A 32 28.87 5.26 24.37
C THR A 32 28.08 5.64 23.14
N VAL A 33 27.76 4.65 22.30
CA VAL A 33 26.89 4.82 21.15
C VAL A 33 25.44 4.59 21.57
N ILE A 34 24.61 5.61 21.41
CA ILE A 34 23.15 5.50 21.58
C ILE A 34 22.56 5.23 20.20
N SER A 35 22.02 4.04 19.99
CA SER A 35 21.28 3.69 18.77
C SER A 35 19.80 4.03 18.94
N GLU A 36 19.14 4.35 17.83
CA GLU A 36 17.69 4.46 17.83
C GLU A 36 17.08 3.09 18.13
N GLN A 37 16.04 3.09 18.96
CA GLN A 37 15.23 1.89 19.15
C GLN A 37 14.39 1.69 17.91
N PRO A 38 14.34 0.48 17.32
CA PRO A 38 13.44 0.20 16.22
C PRO A 38 12.00 0.54 16.58
N GLU A 39 11.29 1.22 15.70
CA GLU A 39 9.88 1.48 15.88
C GLU A 39 9.10 0.17 15.86
N THR A 40 8.13 0.02 16.77
CA THR A 40 7.27 -1.17 16.83
C THR A 40 6.42 -1.25 15.57
N LEU A 41 6.44 -2.41 14.92
CA LEU A 41 5.57 -2.73 13.80
C LEU A 41 4.11 -2.68 14.26
N THR A 42 3.28 -1.90 13.57
CA THR A 42 1.81 -1.89 13.75
C THR A 42 1.11 -1.89 12.42
N VAL A 43 -0.07 -2.50 12.37
CA VAL A 43 -0.96 -2.54 11.21
C VAL A 43 -2.32 -2.02 11.65
N THR A 44 -2.90 -1.12 10.87
CA THR A 44 -4.30 -0.66 11.01
C THR A 44 -4.96 -0.77 9.65
N THR A 45 -6.20 -1.22 9.61
CA THR A 45 -6.88 -1.58 8.37
C THR A 45 -8.22 -0.87 8.24
N THR A 46 -8.72 -0.73 7.02
CA THR A 46 -10.00 -0.09 6.73
C THR A 46 -10.56 -0.61 5.42
N ALA A 47 -11.65 -1.35 5.50
CA ALA A 47 -12.38 -1.86 4.36
C ALA A 47 -13.38 -0.84 3.79
N VAL A 48 -13.73 -0.98 2.52
CA VAL A 48 -14.85 -0.23 1.92
C VAL A 48 -16.15 -0.62 2.61
N ALA A 49 -16.79 0.31 3.31
CA ALA A 49 -17.88 0.01 4.23
C ALA A 49 -19.18 -0.50 3.54
N THR A 50 -19.51 0.02 2.35
CA THR A 50 -20.77 -0.36 1.66
C THR A 50 -20.60 -0.21 0.16
N VAL A 51 -20.99 -1.24 -0.59
CA VAL A 51 -21.06 -1.22 -2.07
C VAL A 51 -22.35 -1.89 -2.54
N ALA A 52 -22.79 -1.57 -3.76
CA ALA A 52 -23.89 -2.25 -4.39
C ALA A 52 -23.45 -3.60 -4.96
N LEU A 53 -24.36 -4.55 -5.05
CA LEU A 53 -24.08 -5.85 -5.69
C LEU A 53 -23.55 -5.66 -7.10
N GLY A 54 -22.41 -6.27 -7.42
CA GLY A 54 -21.72 -6.15 -8.69
C GLY A 54 -20.67 -5.04 -8.78
N GLU A 55 -20.57 -4.17 -7.76
CA GLU A 55 -19.51 -3.19 -7.66
C GLU A 55 -18.30 -3.75 -6.89
N PRO A 56 -17.08 -3.27 -7.20
CA PRO A 56 -15.87 -3.76 -6.54
C PRO A 56 -15.75 -3.24 -5.10
N ALA A 57 -15.18 -4.08 -4.23
CA ALA A 57 -14.77 -3.74 -2.88
C ALA A 57 -13.31 -4.13 -2.66
N HIS A 58 -12.64 -3.47 -1.73
CA HIS A 58 -11.28 -3.77 -1.30
C HIS A 58 -11.08 -3.42 0.16
N ASP A 59 -9.98 -3.89 0.71
CA ASP A 59 -9.48 -3.52 2.03
C ASP A 59 -8.10 -2.85 1.90
N ALA A 60 -7.78 -1.97 2.84
CA ALA A 60 -6.52 -1.22 2.89
C ALA A 60 -5.85 -1.36 4.25
N ALA A 61 -4.59 -1.79 4.26
CA ALA A 61 -3.76 -1.91 5.45
C ALA A 61 -2.69 -0.83 5.48
N LYS A 62 -2.63 -0.07 6.57
CA LYS A 62 -1.55 0.88 6.86
C LYS A 62 -0.54 0.24 7.79
N VAL A 63 0.65 -0.01 7.29
CA VAL A 63 1.79 -0.56 8.04
C VAL A 63 2.68 0.58 8.51
N THR A 64 3.08 0.55 9.79
CA THR A 64 4.03 1.51 10.38
C THR A 64 5.09 0.77 11.20
N GLY A 65 6.17 1.47 11.56
CA GLY A 65 7.30 0.90 12.30
C GLY A 65 8.30 0.16 11.41
N THR A 66 9.15 -0.64 12.02
CA THR A 66 10.21 -1.36 11.31
C THR A 66 9.68 -2.66 10.71
N VAL A 67 9.71 -2.78 9.40
CA VAL A 67 9.25 -3.96 8.64
C VAL A 67 10.49 -4.79 8.26
N PRO A 68 10.55 -6.09 8.60
CA PRO A 68 11.62 -6.97 8.14
C PRO A 68 11.59 -7.18 6.62
N ASP A 69 12.76 -7.24 5.99
CA ASP A 69 12.86 -7.55 4.56
C ASP A 69 12.27 -8.92 4.25
N GLY A 70 11.49 -9.03 3.17
CA GLY A 70 10.82 -10.26 2.78
C GLY A 70 9.46 -10.49 3.46
N THR A 71 8.95 -9.48 4.19
CA THR A 71 7.59 -9.49 4.74
C THR A 71 6.55 -9.48 3.64
N THR A 72 5.47 -10.25 3.82
CA THR A 72 4.33 -10.31 2.90
C THR A 72 3.01 -10.10 3.63
N LEU A 73 2.03 -9.56 2.91
CA LEU A 73 0.68 -9.29 3.40
C LEU A 73 -0.33 -10.04 2.53
N VAL A 74 -1.30 -10.68 3.17
CA VAL A 74 -2.43 -11.37 2.53
C VAL A 74 -3.72 -10.82 3.12
N PHE A 75 -4.71 -10.57 2.27
CA PHE A 75 -6.06 -10.17 2.65
C PHE A 75 -7.02 -11.32 2.41
N GLU A 76 -7.93 -11.54 3.34
CA GLU A 76 -8.97 -12.55 3.25
C GLU A 76 -10.34 -11.91 3.53
N ALA A 77 -11.38 -12.31 2.80
CA ALA A 77 -12.74 -11.88 3.07
C ALA A 77 -13.64 -13.08 3.37
N TYR A 78 -14.43 -12.95 4.43
CA TYR A 78 -15.34 -13.98 4.95
C TYR A 78 -16.77 -13.48 4.88
N ARG A 79 -17.66 -14.24 4.21
CA ARG A 79 -19.08 -13.92 4.15
C ARG A 79 -19.84 -14.57 5.30
N GLN A 80 -20.54 -13.75 6.05
CA GLN A 80 -21.37 -14.24 7.15
C GLN A 80 -22.77 -13.63 7.12
N ASP A 81 -23.76 -14.48 7.40
CA ASP A 81 -25.17 -14.09 7.49
C ASP A 81 -25.63 -13.89 8.95
N SER A 82 -24.69 -13.98 9.91
CA SER A 82 -24.96 -13.83 11.34
C SER A 82 -24.38 -12.53 11.89
N ASP A 83 -24.98 -11.99 12.93
CA ASP A 83 -24.52 -10.77 13.62
C ASP A 83 -23.19 -10.96 14.37
N LYS A 84 -22.66 -12.18 14.39
CA LYS A 84 -21.40 -12.51 15.08
C LYS A 84 -20.34 -12.95 14.07
N ALA A 85 -19.29 -12.15 13.95
CA ALA A 85 -18.13 -12.49 13.14
C ALA A 85 -17.40 -13.73 13.73
N THR A 86 -17.18 -14.75 12.89
CA THR A 86 -16.45 -15.98 13.27
C THR A 86 -15.30 -16.31 12.31
N CYS A 87 -15.33 -15.84 11.08
CA CYS A 87 -14.30 -15.99 10.04
C CYS A 87 -13.73 -17.41 9.97
N THR A 88 -14.64 -18.39 9.81
CA THR A 88 -14.24 -19.79 9.68
C THR A 88 -13.83 -20.11 8.22
N PRO A 89 -13.05 -21.16 7.98
CA PRO A 89 -12.66 -21.55 6.61
C PRO A 89 -13.83 -21.79 5.66
N GLU A 90 -14.99 -22.19 6.18
CA GLU A 90 -16.22 -22.42 5.38
C GLU A 90 -16.86 -21.12 4.91
N GLU A 91 -16.57 -20.02 5.58
CA GLU A 91 -17.08 -18.68 5.28
C GLU A 91 -16.12 -17.87 4.38
N LEU A 92 -14.90 -18.38 4.16
CA LEU A 92 -13.89 -17.75 3.29
C LEU A 92 -14.36 -17.71 1.85
N VAL A 93 -14.41 -16.52 1.28
CA VAL A 93 -14.87 -16.28 -0.10
C VAL A 93 -13.84 -15.61 -0.98
N PHE A 94 -12.79 -15.05 -0.38
CA PHE A 94 -11.70 -14.40 -1.10
C PHE A 94 -10.39 -14.52 -0.32
N THR A 95 -9.31 -14.73 -1.05
CA THR A 95 -7.92 -14.64 -0.55
C THR A 95 -7.09 -13.96 -1.63
N SER A 96 -6.41 -12.88 -1.29
CA SER A 96 -5.52 -12.18 -2.22
C SER A 96 -4.24 -12.96 -2.48
N ASP A 97 -3.54 -12.63 -3.57
CA ASP A 97 -2.12 -12.98 -3.69
C ASP A 97 -1.30 -12.31 -2.58
N ALA A 98 -0.20 -12.96 -2.19
CA ALA A 98 0.72 -12.41 -1.19
C ALA A 98 1.43 -11.18 -1.75
N GLN A 99 1.19 -10.01 -1.15
CA GLN A 99 1.78 -8.73 -1.51
C GLN A 99 3.07 -8.49 -0.72
N THR A 100 4.18 -8.16 -1.38
CA THR A 100 5.43 -7.81 -0.70
C THR A 100 5.31 -6.46 0.02
N VAL A 101 5.65 -6.44 1.32
CA VAL A 101 5.68 -5.24 2.14
C VAL A 101 7.13 -4.76 2.27
N MET A 102 7.46 -3.66 1.60
CA MET A 102 8.84 -3.14 1.51
C MET A 102 9.19 -2.15 2.63
N GLY A 103 8.22 -1.78 3.48
CA GLY A 103 8.41 -0.81 4.56
C GLY A 103 7.10 -0.21 5.04
N PRO A 104 7.14 0.83 5.89
CA PRO A 104 5.96 1.58 6.29
C PRO A 104 5.24 2.15 5.05
N GLY A 105 3.92 2.03 5.02
CA GLY A 105 3.12 2.47 3.87
C GLY A 105 1.68 1.98 3.93
N GLU A 106 0.93 2.29 2.88
CA GLU A 106 -0.42 1.80 2.66
C GLU A 106 -0.39 0.72 1.59
N TYR A 107 -1.04 -0.40 1.87
CA TYR A 107 -1.13 -1.59 1.02
C TYR A 107 -2.61 -1.92 0.85
N VAL A 108 -3.05 -2.02 -0.39
CA VAL A 108 -4.47 -2.22 -0.72
C VAL A 108 -4.62 -3.58 -1.39
N SER A 109 -5.67 -4.33 -1.01
CA SER A 109 -6.01 -5.55 -1.70
C SER A 109 -6.39 -5.28 -3.16
N GLU A 110 -6.41 -6.30 -3.99
CA GLU A 110 -7.07 -6.20 -5.28
C GLU A 110 -8.58 -5.95 -5.10
N ASP A 111 -9.19 -5.31 -6.10
CA ASP A 111 -10.64 -5.14 -6.15
C ASP A 111 -11.33 -6.51 -6.33
N VAL A 112 -12.29 -6.83 -5.47
CA VAL A 112 -13.10 -8.04 -5.56
C VAL A 112 -14.57 -7.70 -5.74
N VAL A 113 -15.26 -8.38 -6.65
CA VAL A 113 -16.71 -8.26 -6.87
C VAL A 113 -17.39 -9.44 -6.19
N PHE A 114 -18.16 -9.15 -5.13
CA PHE A 114 -18.92 -10.17 -4.44
C PHE A 114 -20.25 -10.44 -5.16
N GLU A 115 -20.60 -11.71 -5.30
CA GLU A 115 -21.79 -12.14 -6.08
C GLU A 115 -23.08 -12.20 -5.24
N GLN A 116 -23.01 -11.99 -3.94
CA GLN A 116 -24.15 -12.11 -3.04
C GLN A 116 -24.26 -10.90 -2.12
N VAL A 117 -25.47 -10.45 -1.84
CA VAL A 117 -25.74 -9.47 -0.80
C VAL A 117 -25.41 -10.08 0.58
N GLY A 118 -25.00 -9.25 1.52
CA GLY A 118 -24.66 -9.69 2.86
C GLY A 118 -23.52 -8.91 3.48
N THR A 119 -23.04 -9.39 4.60
CA THR A 119 -21.92 -8.81 5.34
C THR A 119 -20.67 -9.63 5.11
N TYR A 120 -19.57 -8.93 4.82
CA TYR A 120 -18.25 -9.49 4.58
C TYR A 120 -17.27 -8.90 5.58
N TYR A 121 -16.54 -9.76 6.28
CA TYR A 121 -15.50 -9.38 7.24
C TYR A 121 -14.13 -9.60 6.59
N TRP A 122 -13.29 -8.58 6.66
CA TRP A 122 -11.93 -8.65 6.18
C TRP A 122 -10.98 -9.02 7.33
N VAL A 123 -9.97 -9.77 6.99
CA VAL A 123 -8.88 -10.16 7.89
C VAL A 123 -7.59 -10.13 7.08
N GLU A 124 -6.63 -9.36 7.55
CA GLU A 124 -5.31 -9.29 6.95
C GLU A 124 -4.28 -10.04 7.79
N THR A 125 -3.34 -10.70 7.13
CA THR A 125 -2.25 -11.39 7.81
C THR A 125 -0.91 -10.95 7.23
N LEU A 126 -0.05 -10.43 8.11
CA LEU A 126 1.31 -10.04 7.79
C LEU A 126 2.26 -11.18 8.18
N HIS A 127 2.99 -11.72 7.23
CA HIS A 127 3.97 -12.78 7.43
C HIS A 127 5.39 -12.25 7.33
N GLY A 128 6.25 -12.64 8.25
CA GLY A 128 7.68 -12.42 8.17
C GLY A 128 8.37 -13.30 7.11
N PRO A 129 9.66 -13.04 6.82
CA PRO A 129 10.40 -13.76 5.79
C PRO A 129 10.55 -15.27 6.05
N ASP A 130 10.40 -15.69 7.29
CA ASP A 130 10.43 -17.08 7.74
C ASP A 130 9.03 -17.72 7.84
N GLY A 131 7.98 -16.99 7.41
CA GLY A 131 6.58 -17.41 7.49
C GLY A 131 5.94 -17.21 8.87
N THR A 132 6.64 -16.62 9.83
CA THR A 132 6.02 -16.25 11.13
C THR A 132 4.95 -15.20 10.94
N VAL A 133 3.85 -15.30 11.70
CA VAL A 133 2.80 -14.30 11.71
C VAL A 133 3.27 -13.11 12.55
N LEU A 134 3.47 -11.95 11.91
CA LEU A 134 3.84 -10.69 12.55
C LEU A 134 2.60 -9.89 12.99
N HIS A 135 1.52 -10.00 12.24
CA HIS A 135 0.22 -9.42 12.54
C HIS A 135 -0.87 -10.31 11.95
N HIS A 136 -2.01 -10.40 12.65
CA HIS A 136 -3.22 -11.05 12.17
C HIS A 136 -4.41 -10.24 12.65
N GLY A 137 -5.24 -9.78 11.70
CA GLY A 137 -6.44 -9.00 11.94
C GLY A 137 -7.47 -9.77 12.77
N LEU A 138 -8.28 -9.03 13.52
CA LEU A 138 -9.36 -9.63 14.29
C LEU A 138 -10.61 -9.72 13.44
N CYS A 139 -11.17 -10.91 13.31
CA CYS A 139 -12.46 -11.11 12.65
C CYS A 139 -13.54 -10.20 13.25
N GLY A 140 -14.18 -9.37 12.40
CA GLY A 140 -15.19 -8.42 12.83
C GLY A 140 -14.64 -7.21 13.60
N ALA A 141 -13.37 -6.87 13.39
CA ALA A 141 -12.82 -5.64 13.93
C ALA A 141 -13.59 -4.41 13.41
N PRO A 142 -13.60 -3.30 14.14
CA PRO A 142 -14.14 -2.04 13.64
C PRO A 142 -13.46 -1.67 12.32
N ASP A 143 -14.25 -1.12 11.38
CA ASP A 143 -13.80 -0.69 10.05
C ASP A 143 -13.34 -1.82 9.09
N GLU A 144 -13.48 -3.11 9.49
CA GLU A 144 -13.15 -4.31 8.71
C GLU A 144 -14.38 -5.00 8.13
N THR A 145 -15.41 -4.23 7.83
CA THR A 145 -16.69 -4.78 7.39
C THR A 145 -17.17 -4.11 6.11
N THR A 146 -17.42 -4.91 5.08
CA THR A 146 -18.09 -4.47 3.86
C THR A 146 -19.52 -5.02 3.82
N THR A 147 -20.51 -4.15 3.63
CA THR A 147 -21.90 -4.53 3.39
C THR A 147 -22.22 -4.45 1.91
N ILE A 148 -22.58 -5.59 1.31
CA ILE A 148 -23.05 -5.65 -0.09
C ILE A 148 -24.57 -5.48 -0.07
N THR A 149 -25.04 -4.40 -0.70
CA THR A 149 -26.46 -4.04 -0.76
C THR A 149 -27.11 -4.43 -2.09
N PRO A 150 -28.41 -4.75 -2.13
CA PRO A 150 -29.11 -4.97 -3.39
C PRO A 150 -29.06 -3.73 -4.29
N VAL A 151 -29.00 -3.94 -5.59
CA VAL A 151 -29.23 -2.87 -6.57
C VAL A 151 -30.70 -2.46 -6.52
N ILE A 152 -30.99 -1.25 -6.02
CA ILE A 152 -32.36 -0.71 -6.03
C ILE A 152 -32.63 -0.15 -7.42
N VAL A 153 -33.38 -0.88 -8.25
CA VAL A 153 -33.95 -0.35 -9.49
C VAL A 153 -35.16 0.52 -9.10
N PRO A 154 -35.17 1.83 -9.38
CA PRO A 154 -36.32 2.68 -9.05
C PRO A 154 -37.59 2.13 -9.71
N PRO A 155 -38.73 2.06 -9.02
CA PRO A 155 -39.99 1.67 -9.64
C PRO A 155 -40.36 2.73 -10.70
N GLY A 156 -40.41 2.31 -11.96
CA GLY A 156 -40.72 3.20 -13.09
C GLY A 156 -39.69 3.25 -14.21
N SER A 157 -38.56 2.54 -14.09
CA SER A 157 -37.79 2.23 -15.30
C SER A 157 -38.66 1.36 -16.20
N PRO A 158 -39.05 1.81 -17.43
CA PRO A 158 -39.87 0.99 -18.29
C PRO A 158 -39.06 -0.30 -18.59
N GLU A 159 -39.50 -1.44 -18.03
CA GLU A 159 -39.14 -2.72 -18.62
C GLU A 159 -39.54 -2.66 -20.10
N LEU A 160 -38.56 -2.67 -21.01
CA LEU A 160 -38.86 -2.89 -22.39
C LEU A 160 -39.61 -4.22 -22.47
N PRO A 161 -40.90 -4.24 -22.92
CA PRO A 161 -41.65 -5.49 -23.00
C PRO A 161 -40.87 -6.44 -23.92
N PRO A 162 -40.71 -7.71 -23.51
CA PRO A 162 -40.05 -8.71 -24.35
C PRO A 162 -40.81 -8.87 -25.65
N GLY A 163 -40.27 -8.36 -26.77
CA GLY A 163 -40.87 -8.51 -28.06
C GLY A 163 -41.11 -7.27 -28.88
N LEU A 164 -40.76 -6.05 -28.43
CA LEU A 164 -40.67 -4.94 -29.38
C LEU A 164 -39.37 -5.07 -30.17
N ALA A 165 -39.46 -5.81 -31.27
CA ALA A 165 -38.50 -5.66 -32.35
C ALA A 165 -38.40 -4.14 -32.65
N LEU A 166 -37.21 -3.60 -32.67
CA LEU A 166 -36.92 -2.24 -33.17
C LEU A 166 -37.26 -2.21 -34.68
N THR A 167 -38.57 -2.20 -35.01
CA THR A 167 -39.04 -1.95 -36.35
C THR A 167 -39.35 -0.47 -36.46
N GLY A 168 -38.37 0.31 -36.90
CA GLY A 168 -38.63 1.67 -37.34
C GLY A 168 -37.81 2.76 -36.65
N GLY A 169 -36.51 2.73 -36.78
CA GLY A 169 -35.65 3.88 -36.56
C GLY A 169 -34.41 3.68 -37.40
N GLY A 170 -34.31 4.47 -38.45
CA GLY A 170 -33.32 4.27 -39.51
C GLY A 170 -31.89 4.15 -39.00
N ASP A 171 -31.10 3.38 -39.70
CA ASP A 171 -29.67 3.04 -39.54
C ASP A 171 -28.70 4.23 -39.47
N TRP A 172 -29.21 5.44 -39.28
CA TRP A 172 -28.37 6.65 -39.28
C TRP A 172 -27.89 7.11 -37.89
N LEU A 173 -28.40 6.50 -36.78
CA LEU A 173 -27.95 6.83 -35.43
C LEU A 173 -26.78 5.96 -34.94
N LEU A 174 -26.48 4.84 -35.57
CA LEU A 174 -25.37 3.95 -35.20
C LEU A 174 -23.96 4.55 -35.39
N PRO A 175 -23.67 5.40 -36.39
CA PRO A 175 -22.33 5.93 -36.57
C PRO A 175 -21.93 6.98 -35.50
N VAL A 176 -22.90 7.63 -34.82
CA VAL A 176 -22.57 8.68 -33.83
C VAL A 176 -22.14 8.10 -32.48
N GLY A 177 -22.72 6.98 -32.05
CA GLY A 177 -22.36 6.33 -30.78
C GLY A 177 -20.98 5.64 -30.81
N ILE A 178 -20.64 5.01 -31.93
CA ILE A 178 -19.34 4.33 -32.09
C ILE A 178 -18.21 5.34 -32.26
N GLY A 179 -18.47 6.47 -32.92
CA GLY A 179 -17.48 7.54 -33.08
C GLY A 179 -17.05 8.18 -31.76
N ALA A 180 -17.98 8.43 -30.84
CA ALA A 180 -17.68 9.04 -29.56
C ALA A 180 -16.88 8.09 -28.63
N GLY A 181 -17.16 6.79 -28.63
CA GLY A 181 -16.44 5.79 -27.85
C GLY A 181 -14.99 5.58 -28.32
N VAL A 182 -14.78 5.57 -29.64
CA VAL A 182 -13.43 5.38 -30.22
C VAL A 182 -12.53 6.59 -29.99
N PHE A 183 -13.08 7.83 -30.06
CA PHE A 183 -12.29 9.03 -29.79
C PHE A 183 -11.89 9.17 -28.32
N THR A 184 -12.72 8.76 -27.37
CA THR A 184 -12.36 8.79 -25.95
C THR A 184 -11.30 7.75 -25.58
N LEU A 185 -11.37 6.54 -26.14
CA LEU A 185 -10.35 5.51 -25.95
C LEU A 185 -9.01 5.88 -26.60
N ALA A 186 -9.02 6.44 -27.80
CA ALA A 186 -7.80 6.89 -28.47
C ALA A 186 -7.16 8.08 -27.74
N GLY A 187 -7.94 9.01 -27.20
CA GLY A 187 -7.46 10.14 -26.40
C GLY A 187 -6.81 9.71 -25.08
N LEU A 188 -7.37 8.74 -24.38
CA LEU A 188 -6.82 8.19 -23.14
C LEU A 188 -5.53 7.40 -23.37
N LEU A 189 -5.46 6.62 -24.45
CA LEU A 189 -4.25 5.88 -24.83
C LEU A 189 -3.09 6.82 -25.21
N THR A 190 -3.34 7.88 -25.94
CA THR A 190 -2.28 8.86 -26.30
C THR A 190 -1.74 9.61 -25.08
N LEU A 191 -2.57 9.96 -24.10
CA LEU A 191 -2.16 10.56 -22.85
C LEU A 191 -1.34 9.59 -21.98
N TRP A 192 -1.72 8.30 -21.96
CA TRP A 192 -1.01 7.28 -21.19
C TRP A 192 0.35 6.94 -21.79
N PHE A 193 0.45 6.80 -23.13
CA PHE A 193 1.73 6.59 -23.82
C PHE A 193 2.63 7.83 -23.78
N GLY A 194 2.07 9.04 -23.89
CA GLY A 194 2.83 10.28 -23.79
C GLY A 194 3.49 10.47 -22.43
N ARG A 195 2.81 10.12 -21.33
CA ARG A 195 3.40 10.15 -19.98
C ARG A 195 4.50 9.12 -19.77
N ARG A 196 4.39 7.92 -20.32
CA ARG A 196 5.45 6.89 -20.21
C ARG A 196 6.71 7.27 -20.99
N LEU A 197 6.57 7.88 -22.16
CA LEU A 197 7.70 8.32 -22.96
C LEU A 197 8.45 9.51 -22.31
N ALA A 198 7.74 10.42 -21.63
CA ALA A 198 8.36 11.52 -20.91
C ALA A 198 9.19 11.01 -19.71
N LEU A 199 8.66 10.08 -18.92
CA LEU A 199 9.38 9.49 -17.78
C LEU A 199 10.61 8.65 -18.20
N HIS A 200 10.56 8.04 -19.39
CA HIS A 200 11.72 7.29 -19.90
C HIS A 200 12.83 8.24 -20.41
N ARG A 201 12.48 9.44 -20.88
CA ARG A 201 13.43 10.42 -21.39
C ARG A 201 14.21 11.11 -20.26
N GLU A 202 13.57 11.36 -19.11
CA GLU A 202 14.26 11.90 -17.93
C GLU A 202 15.21 10.87 -17.30
N ARG A 203 14.84 9.59 -17.28
CA ARG A 203 15.72 8.55 -16.74
C ARG A 203 16.98 8.32 -17.56
N THR A 204 16.91 8.45 -18.88
CA THR A 204 18.09 8.28 -19.75
C THR A 204 19.03 9.50 -19.73
N SER A 205 18.53 10.71 -19.43
CA SER A 205 19.39 11.87 -19.26
C SER A 205 20.19 11.81 -17.95
N TYR A 206 19.56 11.34 -16.87
CA TYR A 206 20.21 11.21 -15.55
C TYR A 206 21.36 10.18 -15.56
N VAL A 207 21.17 9.02 -16.20
CA VAL A 207 22.21 7.99 -16.32
C VAL A 207 23.38 8.46 -17.20
N ARG A 208 23.13 9.33 -18.20
CA ARG A 208 24.19 9.83 -19.07
C ARG A 208 25.06 10.89 -18.40
N GLU A 209 24.53 11.67 -17.47
CA GLU A 209 25.27 12.68 -16.73
C GLU A 209 26.22 12.03 -15.70
N GLU A 210 25.77 10.98 -15.01
CA GLU A 210 26.57 10.22 -14.05
C GLU A 210 27.75 9.47 -14.72
N ASP A 211 27.57 8.97 -15.95
CA ASP A 211 28.62 8.27 -16.70
C ASP A 211 29.71 9.24 -17.23
N GLN A 212 29.35 10.48 -17.51
CA GLN A 212 30.32 11.51 -17.93
C GLN A 212 31.18 11.99 -16.76
N ASP A 213 30.59 12.22 -15.59
CA ASP A 213 31.33 12.62 -14.38
C ASP A 213 32.32 11.53 -13.93
N PHE A 214 31.97 10.25 -14.09
CA PHE A 214 32.86 9.14 -13.76
C PHE A 214 34.08 9.06 -14.71
N HIS A 215 33.87 9.30 -15.99
CA HIS A 215 34.96 9.31 -16.98
C HIS A 215 35.94 10.49 -16.78
N ASP A 216 35.43 11.69 -16.46
CA ASP A 216 36.24 12.86 -16.20
C ASP A 216 37.09 12.74 -14.92
N LEU A 217 36.56 12.04 -13.89
CA LEU A 217 37.29 11.76 -12.65
C LEU A 217 38.47 10.80 -12.88
N MET A 218 38.30 9.79 -13.73
CA MET A 218 39.34 8.80 -14.03
C MET A 218 40.47 9.39 -14.90
N ASP A 219 40.15 10.35 -15.76
CA ASP A 219 41.16 11.01 -16.62
C ASP A 219 42.01 12.05 -15.83
N SER A 220 41.44 12.64 -14.76
CA SER A 220 42.15 13.58 -13.88
C SER A 220 43.16 12.91 -12.95
N THR A 221 43.01 11.60 -12.68
CA THR A 221 43.88 10.85 -11.75
C THR A 221 45.10 10.25 -12.43
N ASN A 222 45.18 10.33 -13.79
CA ASN A 222 46.24 9.71 -14.57
C ASN A 222 47.18 10.77 -15.21
N ARG A 223 47.20 12.01 -14.71
CA ARG A 223 48.16 13.08 -15.00
C ARG A 223 48.87 13.50 -13.72
#